data_5b31744483faf04b647f1dd8594c1bcb
#
_entry.id   5b31744483faf04b647f1dd8594c1bcb
#
_cell.length_a   1.000
_cell.length_b   1.000
_cell.length_c   1.000
_cell.angle_alpha   90.00
_cell.angle_beta   90.00
_cell.angle_gamma   90.00
#
_symmetry.space_group_name_H-M   'P 1'
#
loop_
_entity.id
_entity.type
_entity.pdbx_description
1 polymer ?
#
loop_
_entity_poly.entity_id
_entity_poly.type
_entity_poly.pdbx_seq_one_letter_code
_entity_poly.pdbx_strand_id
1 'polypeptide(L)'
;MRPEIAVLDIQGQYRVYTEFYRADAAAKTIILVNGSMATTASFAQTVKSLYPQFNVVLYDQPYAGRSKIHNRHEQMLTKEVEGQLLLELIDHFAAEHVLSFSWGGAATLVALAHRPRRVEKAVISSFSPVINAPMRDYLERGVDYLGNLDRDRVGHLVNSTIGKHLPSLFKRFNYKHVSSLAEHEYGQMHFHISHVLNSDRLCYLKAAKQIDIPVLFLNGEWDEYTSAQDAKLFGQHVANSSFSTIQATGHFLDMEHKAACRDSREAVVGFLKPQRQVNRLRYHQGQAQHAFAI
;
A
#
# COMPACT_ATOMS: atom_id res chain seq x y z
N MET A 1 23.13 2.97 -3.71
CA MET A 1 22.05 3.55 -2.90
C MET A 1 22.06 2.81 -1.56
N ARG A 2 22.39 3.50 -0.47
CA ARG A 2 22.38 2.95 0.90
C ARG A 2 21.33 3.71 1.71
N PRO A 3 20.43 3.06 2.47
CA PRO A 3 19.51 3.76 3.36
C PRO A 3 20.22 4.22 4.66
N GLU A 4 19.70 5.25 5.26
CA GLU A 4 19.89 5.55 6.68
C GLU A 4 18.99 4.58 7.45
N ILE A 5 19.57 3.85 8.41
CA ILE A 5 18.88 2.82 9.18
C ILE A 5 18.70 3.31 10.61
N ALA A 6 17.49 3.18 11.14
CA ALA A 6 17.18 3.46 12.53
C ALA A 6 16.16 2.46 13.11
N VAL A 7 16.15 2.35 14.42
CA VAL A 7 15.06 1.71 15.19
C VAL A 7 14.45 2.79 16.05
N LEU A 8 13.24 3.21 15.65
CA LEU A 8 12.53 4.29 16.31
C LEU A 8 11.72 3.78 17.50
N ASP A 9 11.72 4.54 18.56
CA ASP A 9 10.79 4.35 19.67
C ASP A 9 9.49 5.08 19.37
N ILE A 10 8.41 4.35 19.24
CA ILE A 10 7.09 4.89 19.03
C ILE A 10 6.32 4.85 20.35
N GLN A 11 6.16 6.03 20.95
CA GLN A 11 5.41 6.26 22.19
C GLN A 11 5.85 5.40 23.40
N GLY A 12 7.12 4.95 23.43
CA GLY A 12 7.62 4.05 24.48
C GLY A 12 7.05 2.64 24.43
N GLN A 13 6.24 2.31 23.42
CA GLN A 13 5.48 1.07 23.31
C GLN A 13 6.05 0.12 22.27
N TYR A 14 6.45 0.67 21.11
CA TYR A 14 6.91 -0.12 19.97
C TYR A 14 8.26 0.36 19.47
N ARG A 15 9.10 -0.59 19.08
CA ARG A 15 10.37 -0.34 18.39
C ARG A 15 10.22 -0.68 16.91
N VAL A 16 10.36 0.32 16.04
CA VAL A 16 10.10 0.18 14.61
C VAL A 16 11.40 0.36 13.83
N TYR A 17 11.83 -0.69 13.15
CA TYR A 17 12.96 -0.64 12.21
C TYR A 17 12.55 0.14 10.96
N THR A 18 13.41 1.08 10.56
CA THR A 18 13.17 1.94 9.40
C THR A 18 14.38 2.00 8.48
N GLU A 19 14.14 2.18 7.19
CA GLU A 19 15.13 2.47 6.16
C GLU A 19 14.74 3.77 5.44
N PHE A 20 15.60 4.77 5.47
CA PHE A 20 15.36 6.04 4.80
C PHE A 20 16.34 6.23 3.64
N TYR A 21 15.85 6.17 2.42
CA TYR A 21 16.58 6.43 1.18
C TYR A 21 16.48 7.91 0.84
N ARG A 22 17.41 8.71 1.32
CA ARG A 22 17.45 10.15 1.09
C ARG A 22 17.99 10.46 -0.30
N ALA A 23 17.21 11.12 -1.14
CA ALA A 23 17.56 11.53 -2.49
C ALA A 23 18.12 12.97 -2.48
N ASP A 24 17.25 13.93 -2.20
CA ASP A 24 17.57 15.36 -2.14
C ASP A 24 16.69 15.99 -1.04
N ALA A 25 17.20 17.03 -0.38
CA ALA A 25 16.48 17.74 0.66
C ALA A 25 15.19 18.42 0.13
N ALA A 26 15.16 18.76 -1.16
CA ALA A 26 14.00 19.36 -1.82
C ALA A 26 13.00 18.31 -2.37
N ALA A 27 13.38 17.01 -2.41
CA ALA A 27 12.50 15.95 -2.88
C ALA A 27 11.45 15.62 -1.82
N LYS A 28 10.20 15.45 -2.24
CA LYS A 28 9.12 15.01 -1.34
C LYS A 28 9.40 13.61 -0.81
N THR A 29 8.97 13.39 0.42
CA THR A 29 9.14 12.10 1.10
C THR A 29 7.90 11.24 0.92
N ILE A 30 8.11 10.00 0.49
CA ILE A 30 7.09 8.97 0.38
C ILE A 30 7.36 7.84 1.38
N ILE A 31 6.38 7.47 2.18
CA ILE A 31 6.44 6.32 3.08
C ILE A 31 5.70 5.13 2.47
N LEU A 32 6.35 3.95 2.49
CA LEU A 32 5.80 2.72 1.93
C LEU A 32 5.27 1.81 3.04
N VAL A 33 4.03 1.33 2.87
CA VAL A 33 3.32 0.50 3.85
C VAL A 33 3.17 -0.92 3.33
N ASN A 34 3.79 -1.87 4.03
CA ASN A 34 3.80 -3.28 3.65
C ASN A 34 2.41 -3.94 3.68
N GLY A 35 2.23 -4.91 2.80
CA GLY A 35 1.14 -5.88 2.87
C GLY A 35 1.38 -6.95 3.92
N SER A 36 0.50 -7.96 3.93
CA SER A 36 0.58 -9.08 4.85
C SER A 36 1.84 -9.90 4.67
N MET A 37 2.43 -10.35 5.77
CA MET A 37 3.61 -11.21 5.81
C MET A 37 4.83 -10.64 5.04
N ALA A 38 4.83 -9.34 4.74
CA ALA A 38 5.88 -8.65 4.01
C ALA A 38 6.80 -7.85 4.95
N THR A 39 7.98 -7.51 4.44
CA THR A 39 8.98 -6.69 5.14
C THR A 39 9.51 -5.60 4.21
N THR A 40 10.37 -4.71 4.71
CA THR A 40 11.05 -3.70 3.90
C THR A 40 11.72 -4.27 2.64
N ALA A 41 12.18 -5.53 2.69
CA ALA A 41 12.78 -6.21 1.54
C ALA A 41 11.83 -6.38 0.34
N SER A 42 10.52 -6.43 0.57
CA SER A 42 9.50 -6.56 -0.50
C SER A 42 9.48 -5.34 -1.42
N PHE A 43 9.90 -4.18 -0.94
CA PHE A 43 9.89 -2.93 -1.70
C PHE A 43 11.18 -2.64 -2.50
N ALA A 44 12.10 -3.60 -2.59
CA ALA A 44 13.39 -3.35 -3.27
C ALA A 44 13.22 -2.83 -4.71
N GLN A 45 12.23 -3.31 -5.46
CA GLN A 45 11.93 -2.84 -6.83
C GLN A 45 11.21 -1.50 -6.81
N THR A 46 10.25 -1.31 -5.92
CA THR A 46 9.51 -0.05 -5.75
C THR A 46 10.45 1.10 -5.39
N VAL A 47 11.41 0.88 -4.47
CA VAL A 47 12.45 1.87 -4.14
C VAL A 47 13.25 2.29 -5.37
N LYS A 48 13.69 1.32 -6.21
CA LYS A 48 14.40 1.64 -7.46
C LYS A 48 13.56 2.46 -8.43
N SER A 49 12.25 2.28 -8.42
CA SER A 49 11.30 2.99 -9.27
C SER A 49 11.04 4.42 -8.82
N LEU A 50 11.09 4.69 -7.52
CA LEU A 50 10.79 5.99 -6.92
C LEU A 50 12.02 6.86 -6.72
N TYR A 51 13.16 6.27 -6.32
CA TYR A 51 14.42 6.97 -6.14
C TYR A 51 15.09 7.26 -7.49
N PRO A 52 15.70 8.43 -7.73
CA PRO A 52 15.90 9.55 -6.79
C PRO A 52 14.81 10.64 -6.86
N GLN A 53 13.64 10.38 -7.44
CA GLN A 53 12.60 11.40 -7.59
C GLN A 53 11.95 11.77 -6.25
N PHE A 54 11.98 10.83 -5.31
CA PHE A 54 11.44 10.98 -3.95
C PHE A 54 12.48 10.53 -2.93
N ASN A 55 12.43 11.11 -1.73
CA ASN A 55 12.94 10.46 -0.54
C ASN A 55 12.00 9.29 -0.21
N VAL A 56 12.53 8.11 0.08
CA VAL A 56 11.71 6.91 0.30
C VAL A 56 11.94 6.35 1.70
N VAL A 57 10.87 6.20 2.46
CA VAL A 57 10.88 5.58 3.80
C VAL A 57 10.24 4.21 3.74
N LEU A 58 10.92 3.22 4.27
CA LEU A 58 10.40 1.88 4.53
C LEU A 58 10.41 1.60 6.02
N TYR A 59 9.52 0.76 6.48
CA TYR A 59 9.53 0.28 7.87
C TYR A 59 8.98 -1.14 7.96
N ASP A 60 9.42 -1.87 8.96
CA ASP A 60 8.83 -3.15 9.34
C ASP A 60 7.84 -2.96 10.48
N GLN A 61 6.67 -3.61 10.40
CA GLN A 61 5.73 -3.62 11.53
C GLN A 61 6.40 -4.21 12.80
N PRO A 62 5.97 -3.82 14.01
CA PRO A 62 6.59 -4.27 15.25
C PRO A 62 6.77 -5.79 15.38
N TYR A 63 5.84 -6.54 14.80
CA TYR A 63 5.85 -8.02 14.83
C TYR A 63 6.66 -8.65 13.69
N ALA A 64 7.12 -7.88 12.70
CA ALA A 64 7.68 -8.40 11.44
C ALA A 64 9.14 -7.98 11.22
N GLY A 65 9.78 -8.67 10.29
CA GLY A 65 11.08 -8.30 9.75
C GLY A 65 12.14 -8.03 10.82
N ARG A 66 12.79 -6.88 10.70
CA ARG A 66 13.85 -6.45 11.63
C ARG A 66 13.32 -5.72 12.87
N SER A 67 12.04 -5.34 12.89
CA SER A 67 11.40 -4.78 14.09
C SER A 67 11.16 -5.84 15.16
N LYS A 68 10.84 -7.08 14.77
CA LYS A 68 10.37 -8.12 15.70
C LYS A 68 11.35 -8.44 16.83
N ILE A 69 12.64 -8.35 16.61
CA ILE A 69 13.66 -8.63 17.64
C ILE A 69 13.74 -7.55 18.74
N HIS A 70 13.11 -6.41 18.52
CA HIS A 70 13.09 -5.27 19.44
C HIS A 70 11.77 -5.15 20.21
N ASN A 71 10.80 -6.03 19.95
CA ASN A 71 9.46 -5.98 20.52
C ASN A 71 9.10 -7.27 21.23
N ARG A 72 8.20 -7.16 22.21
CA ARG A 72 7.50 -8.30 22.79
C ARG A 72 6.24 -8.57 21.97
N HIS A 73 5.88 -9.85 21.83
CA HIS A 73 4.74 -10.30 21.00
C HIS A 73 3.59 -10.83 21.87
N GLU A 74 3.34 -10.16 22.98
CA GLU A 74 2.32 -10.57 23.95
C GLU A 74 0.89 -10.23 23.50
N GLN A 75 0.76 -9.23 22.60
CA GLN A 75 -0.53 -8.78 22.08
C GLN A 75 -0.50 -8.67 20.58
N MET A 76 -1.62 -9.03 19.92
CA MET A 76 -1.80 -8.85 18.50
C MET A 76 -2.12 -7.39 18.19
N LEU A 77 -1.52 -6.85 17.15
CA LEU A 77 -1.77 -5.48 16.69
C LEU A 77 -3.01 -5.45 15.78
N THR A 78 -3.92 -4.54 16.07
CA THR A 78 -5.06 -4.26 15.17
C THR A 78 -4.65 -3.33 14.05
N LYS A 79 -5.49 -3.19 13.01
CA LYS A 79 -5.23 -2.24 11.92
C LYS A 79 -5.32 -0.78 12.37
N GLU A 80 -6.06 -0.51 13.43
CA GLU A 80 -6.10 0.81 14.08
C GLU A 80 -4.74 1.14 14.71
N VAL A 81 -4.12 0.20 15.42
CA VAL A 81 -2.77 0.37 15.99
C VAL A 81 -1.74 0.55 14.88
N GLU A 82 -1.78 -0.25 13.81
CA GLU A 82 -0.90 -0.06 12.66
C GLU A 82 -1.09 1.30 11.98
N GLY A 83 -2.35 1.80 11.91
CA GLY A 83 -2.66 3.14 11.42
C GLY A 83 -2.09 4.26 12.31
N GLN A 84 -2.15 4.11 13.64
CA GLN A 84 -1.53 5.06 14.58
C GLN A 84 0.00 5.06 14.45
N LEU A 85 0.63 3.88 14.34
CA LEU A 85 2.06 3.78 14.09
C LEU A 85 2.46 4.48 12.78
N LEU A 86 1.65 4.33 11.74
CA LEU A 86 1.89 5.01 10.46
C LEU A 86 1.80 6.54 10.62
N LEU A 87 0.87 7.07 11.40
CA LEU A 87 0.77 8.52 11.67
C LEU A 87 2.03 9.06 12.35
N GLU A 88 2.55 8.38 13.36
CA GLU A 88 3.80 8.76 14.03
C GLU A 88 5.00 8.76 13.07
N LEU A 89 5.07 7.76 12.19
CA LEU A 89 6.12 7.67 11.17
C LEU A 89 5.98 8.77 10.10
N ILE A 90 4.76 9.10 9.68
CA ILE A 90 4.48 10.21 8.77
C ILE A 90 5.00 11.52 9.35
N ASP A 91 4.72 11.78 10.63
CA ASP A 91 5.18 13.00 11.31
C ASP A 91 6.71 13.00 11.50
N HIS A 92 7.29 11.88 11.94
CA HIS A 92 8.73 11.76 12.17
C HIS A 92 9.55 12.02 10.89
N PHE A 93 9.14 11.43 9.75
CA PHE A 93 9.84 11.58 8.48
C PHE A 93 9.34 12.76 7.64
N ALA A 94 8.38 13.52 8.14
CA ALA A 94 7.70 14.60 7.41
C ALA A 94 7.18 14.13 6.03
N ALA A 95 6.57 12.93 5.97
CA ALA A 95 6.15 12.33 4.72
C ALA A 95 4.95 13.06 4.10
N GLU A 96 5.09 13.46 2.84
CA GLU A 96 4.01 14.12 2.07
C GLU A 96 3.21 13.13 1.24
N HIS A 97 3.72 11.92 1.04
CA HIS A 97 3.04 10.89 0.28
C HIS A 97 3.06 9.54 1.01
N VAL A 98 1.99 8.78 0.81
CA VAL A 98 1.90 7.39 1.29
C VAL A 98 1.66 6.48 0.10
N LEU A 99 2.39 5.35 0.03
CA LEU A 99 2.09 4.25 -0.88
C LEU A 99 1.95 2.97 -0.09
N SER A 100 0.82 2.31 -0.21
CA SER A 100 0.58 1.03 0.43
C SER A 100 0.34 -0.09 -0.58
N PHE A 101 0.65 -1.31 -0.14
CA PHE A 101 0.44 -2.51 -0.91
C PHE A 101 -0.46 -3.49 -0.15
N SER A 102 -1.48 -4.03 -0.85
CA SER A 102 -2.37 -5.07 -0.32
C SER A 102 -2.96 -4.65 1.05
N TRP A 103 -2.90 -5.47 2.07
CA TRP A 103 -3.47 -5.18 3.40
C TRP A 103 -2.83 -4.01 4.16
N GLY A 104 -1.70 -3.49 3.70
CA GLY A 104 -1.22 -2.18 4.13
C GLY A 104 -2.21 -1.06 3.81
N GLY A 105 -3.07 -1.25 2.82
CA GLY A 105 -4.16 -0.34 2.49
C GLY A 105 -5.14 -0.11 3.64
N ALA A 106 -5.44 -1.13 4.46
CA ALA A 106 -6.33 -0.99 5.60
C ALA A 106 -5.75 -0.03 6.66
N ALA A 107 -4.48 -0.22 7.05
CA ALA A 107 -3.79 0.68 7.98
C ALA A 107 -3.65 2.10 7.39
N THR A 108 -3.41 2.20 6.08
CA THR A 108 -3.34 3.49 5.37
C THR A 108 -4.68 4.22 5.40
N LEU A 109 -5.81 3.55 5.14
CA LEU A 109 -7.14 4.17 5.23
C LEU A 109 -7.44 4.66 6.64
N VAL A 110 -7.08 3.89 7.68
CA VAL A 110 -7.20 4.32 9.08
C VAL A 110 -6.37 5.58 9.34
N ALA A 111 -5.11 5.59 8.97
CA ALA A 111 -4.23 6.74 9.16
C ALA A 111 -4.75 7.99 8.42
N LEU A 112 -5.12 7.86 7.15
CA LEU A 112 -5.61 8.97 6.32
C LEU A 112 -6.94 9.54 6.81
N ALA A 113 -7.80 8.74 7.45
CA ALA A 113 -9.04 9.21 8.06
C ALA A 113 -8.82 10.20 9.21
N HIS A 114 -7.64 10.19 9.84
CA HIS A 114 -7.22 11.19 10.83
C HIS A 114 -6.73 12.50 10.20
N ARG A 115 -6.74 12.60 8.87
CA ARG A 115 -6.34 13.80 8.10
C ARG A 115 -4.97 14.35 8.49
N PRO A 116 -3.90 13.55 8.37
CA PRO A 116 -2.55 14.00 8.66
C PRO A 116 -2.19 15.18 7.75
N ARG A 117 -1.93 16.35 8.35
CA ARG A 117 -1.78 17.64 7.63
C ARG A 117 -0.67 17.65 6.59
N ARG A 118 0.32 16.79 6.74
CA ARG A 118 1.47 16.71 5.83
C ARG A 118 1.19 15.91 4.57
N VAL A 119 0.30 14.93 4.64
CA VAL A 119 0.06 14.04 3.52
C VAL A 119 -0.78 14.76 2.45
N GLU A 120 -0.21 14.87 1.27
CA GLU A 120 -0.84 15.53 0.12
C GLU A 120 -1.54 14.55 -0.81
N LYS A 121 -0.99 13.34 -0.98
CA LYS A 121 -1.51 12.30 -1.86
C LYS A 121 -1.21 10.91 -1.32
N ALA A 122 -2.05 9.95 -1.64
CA ALA A 122 -1.80 8.55 -1.33
C ALA A 122 -2.05 7.63 -2.53
N VAL A 123 -1.29 6.54 -2.61
CA VAL A 123 -1.51 5.44 -3.55
C VAL A 123 -1.79 4.18 -2.76
N ILE A 124 -2.89 3.51 -3.05
CA ILE A 124 -3.26 2.24 -2.44
C ILE A 124 -3.31 1.20 -3.56
N SER A 125 -2.37 0.27 -3.56
CA SER A 125 -2.23 -0.73 -4.61
C SER A 125 -2.67 -2.11 -4.16
N SER A 126 -3.27 -2.86 -5.09
CA SER A 126 -3.73 -4.24 -4.89
C SER A 126 -4.61 -4.40 -3.65
N PHE A 127 -5.60 -3.52 -3.53
CA PHE A 127 -6.53 -3.50 -2.40
C PHE A 127 -7.95 -3.19 -2.87
N SER A 128 -8.97 -3.78 -2.22
CA SER A 128 -10.38 -3.56 -2.53
C SER A 128 -11.23 -3.52 -1.25
N PRO A 129 -12.37 -2.83 -1.25
CA PRO A 129 -13.25 -2.75 -0.08
C PRO A 129 -14.10 -4.01 0.11
N VAL A 130 -14.07 -4.93 -0.85
CA VAL A 130 -14.92 -6.14 -0.86
C VAL A 130 -14.06 -7.38 -0.73
N ILE A 131 -14.53 -8.32 0.09
CA ILE A 131 -14.02 -9.68 0.09
C ILE A 131 -14.91 -10.49 -0.85
N ASN A 132 -14.49 -10.59 -2.10
CA ASN A 132 -15.16 -11.40 -3.11
C ASN A 132 -14.95 -12.91 -2.88
N ALA A 133 -15.56 -13.77 -3.69
CA ALA A 133 -15.50 -15.20 -3.48
C ALA A 133 -14.06 -15.79 -3.55
N PRO A 134 -13.19 -15.42 -4.52
CA PRO A 134 -11.79 -15.85 -4.52
C PRO A 134 -11.00 -15.42 -3.28
N MET A 135 -11.17 -14.17 -2.83
CA MET A 135 -10.50 -13.68 -1.62
C MET A 135 -11.01 -14.41 -0.38
N ARG A 136 -12.30 -14.71 -0.30
CA ARG A 136 -12.87 -15.46 0.82
C ARG A 136 -12.27 -16.85 0.92
N ASP A 137 -12.22 -17.63 -0.18
CA ASP A 137 -11.60 -18.96 -0.22
C ASP A 137 -10.12 -18.88 0.23
N TYR A 138 -9.39 -17.90 -0.28
CA TYR A 138 -7.99 -17.67 0.10
C TYR A 138 -7.85 -17.42 1.62
N LEU A 139 -8.71 -16.57 2.20
CA LEU A 139 -8.66 -16.22 3.61
C LEU A 139 -9.10 -17.39 4.51
N GLU A 140 -10.15 -18.11 4.16
CA GLU A 140 -10.65 -19.26 4.94
C GLU A 140 -9.62 -20.39 4.99
N ARG A 141 -8.97 -20.71 3.86
CA ARG A 141 -7.84 -21.66 3.83
C ARG A 141 -6.63 -21.12 4.59
N GLY A 142 -6.38 -19.80 4.48
CA GLY A 142 -5.31 -19.14 5.21
C GLY A 142 -5.46 -19.26 6.73
N VAL A 143 -6.65 -19.05 7.27
CA VAL A 143 -6.94 -19.18 8.71
C VAL A 143 -6.63 -20.62 9.18
N ASP A 144 -7.10 -21.62 8.44
CA ASP A 144 -6.85 -23.02 8.79
C ASP A 144 -5.34 -23.33 8.83
N TYR A 145 -4.61 -22.99 7.77
CA TYR A 145 -3.18 -23.31 7.67
C TYR A 145 -2.33 -22.53 8.66
N LEU A 146 -2.64 -21.25 8.89
CA LEU A 146 -1.92 -20.41 9.85
C LEU A 146 -2.17 -20.88 11.30
N GLY A 147 -3.42 -21.22 11.63
CA GLY A 147 -3.80 -21.71 12.96
C GLY A 147 -3.13 -23.05 13.31
N ASN A 148 -2.90 -23.88 12.31
CA ASN A 148 -2.21 -25.17 12.46
C ASN A 148 -0.68 -25.06 12.28
N LEU A 149 -0.13 -23.88 12.08
CA LEU A 149 1.30 -23.63 11.78
C LEU A 149 1.81 -24.45 10.59
N ASP A 150 0.94 -24.73 9.62
CA ASP A 150 1.28 -25.50 8.42
C ASP A 150 2.01 -24.62 7.40
N ARG A 151 3.30 -24.48 7.65
CA ARG A 151 4.22 -23.60 6.90
C ARG A 151 4.26 -23.91 5.42
N ASP A 152 4.21 -25.19 5.08
CA ASP A 152 4.26 -25.66 3.71
C ASP A 152 2.99 -25.24 2.95
N ARG A 153 1.82 -25.54 3.51
CA ARG A 153 0.54 -25.16 2.90
C ARG A 153 0.36 -23.66 2.81
N VAL A 154 0.79 -22.87 3.82
CA VAL A 154 0.76 -21.40 3.74
C VAL A 154 1.61 -20.90 2.57
N GLY A 155 2.85 -21.39 2.43
CA GLY A 155 3.73 -21.01 1.33
C GLY A 155 3.17 -21.36 -0.04
N HIS A 156 2.60 -22.56 -0.19
CA HIS A 156 1.93 -23.00 -1.41
C HIS A 156 0.65 -22.21 -1.70
N LEU A 157 -0.16 -21.93 -0.68
CA LEU A 157 -1.39 -21.15 -0.81
C LEU A 157 -1.08 -19.76 -1.40
N VAL A 158 -0.15 -19.02 -0.82
CA VAL A 158 0.23 -17.69 -1.30
C VAL A 158 0.71 -17.74 -2.76
N ASN A 159 1.57 -18.70 -3.11
CA ASN A 159 2.12 -18.80 -4.46
C ASN A 159 1.14 -19.30 -5.54
N SER A 160 0.15 -20.11 -5.16
CA SER A 160 -0.86 -20.63 -6.10
C SER A 160 -2.07 -19.70 -6.28
N THR A 161 -2.20 -18.71 -5.41
CA THR A 161 -3.30 -17.74 -5.39
C THR A 161 -2.80 -16.34 -5.76
N ILE A 162 -2.67 -15.44 -4.82
CA ILE A 162 -2.24 -14.04 -5.06
C ILE A 162 -0.90 -13.96 -5.77
N GLY A 163 0.01 -14.90 -5.56
CA GLY A 163 1.33 -14.98 -6.21
C GLY A 163 1.35 -15.79 -7.52
N LYS A 164 0.19 -16.21 -8.06
CA LYS A 164 0.16 -17.14 -9.20
C LYS A 164 0.85 -16.63 -10.47
N HIS A 165 0.92 -15.32 -10.65
CA HIS A 165 1.57 -14.67 -11.79
C HIS A 165 3.01 -14.25 -11.56
N LEU A 166 3.55 -14.42 -10.35
CA LEU A 166 4.96 -14.16 -10.09
C LEU A 166 5.88 -15.07 -10.92
N PRO A 167 7.02 -14.57 -11.41
CA PRO A 167 8.08 -15.39 -12.01
C PRO A 167 8.57 -16.47 -11.05
N SER A 168 9.00 -17.61 -11.59
CA SER A 168 9.40 -18.78 -10.78
C SER A 168 10.46 -18.47 -9.71
N LEU A 169 11.39 -17.56 -10.01
CA LEU A 169 12.40 -17.12 -9.05
C LEU A 169 11.77 -16.39 -7.86
N PHE A 170 10.85 -15.46 -8.11
CA PHE A 170 10.13 -14.74 -7.06
C PHE A 170 9.21 -15.66 -6.27
N LYS A 171 8.53 -16.62 -6.92
CA LYS A 171 7.75 -17.64 -6.23
C LYS A 171 8.59 -18.43 -5.23
N ARG A 172 9.82 -18.82 -5.62
CA ARG A 172 10.74 -19.55 -4.73
C ARG A 172 11.18 -18.71 -3.54
N PHE A 173 11.49 -17.42 -3.75
CA PHE A 173 11.84 -16.52 -2.65
C PHE A 173 10.65 -16.25 -1.74
N ASN A 174 9.49 -16.00 -2.32
CA ASN A 174 8.26 -15.77 -1.56
C ASN A 174 7.88 -17.00 -0.73
N TYR A 175 7.90 -18.20 -1.31
CA TYR A 175 7.67 -19.45 -0.57
C TYR A 175 8.63 -19.58 0.61
N LYS A 176 9.94 -19.45 0.36
CA LYS A 176 10.96 -19.54 1.40
C LYS A 176 10.72 -18.51 2.52
N HIS A 177 10.41 -17.28 2.15
CA HIS A 177 10.14 -16.21 3.12
C HIS A 177 8.91 -16.55 3.96
N VAL A 178 7.77 -16.79 3.33
CA VAL A 178 6.50 -17.05 4.02
C VAL A 178 6.58 -18.28 4.90
N SER A 179 7.17 -19.38 4.42
CA SER A 179 7.33 -20.63 5.20
C SER A 179 8.32 -20.50 6.37
N SER A 180 9.19 -19.48 6.39
CA SER A 180 10.20 -19.27 7.45
C SER A 180 9.80 -18.25 8.51
N LEU A 181 8.63 -17.65 8.41
CA LEU A 181 8.15 -16.68 9.40
C LEU A 181 8.02 -17.31 10.79
N ALA A 182 8.20 -16.50 11.82
CA ALA A 182 8.08 -16.97 13.20
C ALA A 182 6.61 -17.25 13.57
N GLU A 183 6.40 -18.03 14.62
CA GLU A 183 5.07 -18.41 15.08
C GLU A 183 4.19 -17.20 15.41
N HIS A 184 4.74 -16.19 16.06
CA HIS A 184 4.00 -14.95 16.36
C HIS A 184 3.59 -14.16 15.11
N GLU A 185 4.38 -14.24 14.01
CA GLU A 185 4.00 -13.62 12.72
C GLU A 185 2.82 -14.37 12.09
N TYR A 186 2.78 -15.70 12.22
CA TYR A 186 1.64 -16.53 11.83
C TYR A 186 0.40 -16.24 12.69
N GLY A 187 0.58 -16.14 14.01
CA GLY A 187 -0.49 -15.74 14.93
C GLY A 187 -1.06 -14.36 14.61
N GLN A 188 -0.20 -13.40 14.33
CA GLN A 188 -0.61 -12.05 13.93
C GLN A 188 -1.44 -12.07 12.63
N MET A 189 -1.00 -12.85 11.65
CA MET A 189 -1.74 -12.98 10.39
C MET A 189 -3.07 -13.70 10.57
N HIS A 190 -3.08 -14.80 11.34
CA HIS A 190 -4.31 -15.51 11.71
C HIS A 190 -5.31 -14.58 12.40
N PHE A 191 -4.85 -13.74 13.35
CA PHE A 191 -5.67 -12.74 14.02
C PHE A 191 -6.30 -11.76 13.02
N HIS A 192 -5.50 -11.20 12.10
CA HIS A 192 -6.01 -10.26 11.10
C HIS A 192 -7.06 -10.87 10.18
N ILE A 193 -6.81 -12.09 9.67
CA ILE A 193 -7.75 -12.78 8.78
C ILE A 193 -9.06 -13.09 9.53
N SER A 194 -8.95 -13.66 10.74
CA SER A 194 -10.12 -13.99 11.56
C SER A 194 -10.94 -12.75 11.87
N HIS A 195 -10.29 -11.62 12.18
CA HIS A 195 -10.98 -10.35 12.41
C HIS A 195 -11.74 -9.90 11.16
N VAL A 196 -11.12 -9.97 9.99
CA VAL A 196 -11.74 -9.56 8.72
C VAL A 196 -12.92 -10.47 8.32
N LEU A 197 -12.78 -11.79 8.52
CA LEU A 197 -13.87 -12.74 8.20
C LEU A 197 -15.08 -12.60 9.11
N ASN A 198 -14.87 -12.17 10.37
CA ASN A 198 -15.91 -12.10 11.40
C ASN A 198 -16.45 -10.67 11.64
N SER A 199 -15.80 -9.63 11.09
CA SER A 199 -16.20 -8.24 11.32
C SER A 199 -17.21 -7.75 10.29
N ASP A 200 -18.04 -6.76 10.69
CA ASP A 200 -18.80 -5.94 9.75
C ASP A 200 -17.82 -5.15 8.86
N ARG A 201 -17.75 -5.54 7.61
CA ARG A 201 -16.79 -5.05 6.60
C ARG A 201 -16.85 -3.55 6.34
N LEU A 202 -17.91 -2.90 6.79
CA LEU A 202 -18.11 -1.48 6.57
C LEU A 202 -17.40 -0.59 7.61
N CYS A 203 -16.89 -1.16 8.72
CA CYS A 203 -16.34 -0.35 9.80
C CYS A 203 -15.17 0.54 9.35
N TYR A 204 -14.13 -0.01 8.71
CA TYR A 204 -13.00 0.81 8.25
C TYR A 204 -13.34 1.65 7.01
N LEU A 205 -14.37 1.28 6.23
CA LEU A 205 -14.83 2.08 5.09
C LEU A 205 -15.61 3.33 5.53
N LYS A 206 -16.27 3.30 6.69
CA LYS A 206 -16.91 4.50 7.26
C LYS A 206 -15.87 5.57 7.54
N ALA A 207 -14.73 5.19 8.10
CA ALA A 207 -13.61 6.10 8.35
C ALA A 207 -13.03 6.68 7.03
N ALA A 208 -13.01 5.91 5.95
CA ALA A 208 -12.50 6.35 4.66
C ALA A 208 -13.22 7.58 4.07
N LYS A 209 -14.49 7.82 4.46
CA LYS A 209 -15.24 9.04 4.07
C LYS A 209 -14.64 10.35 4.59
N GLN A 210 -13.77 10.27 5.59
CA GLN A 210 -13.10 11.44 6.15
C GLN A 210 -11.84 11.83 5.39
N ILE A 211 -11.40 11.00 4.44
CA ILE A 211 -10.21 11.26 3.63
C ILE A 211 -10.52 12.37 2.62
N ASP A 212 -9.78 13.47 2.72
CA ASP A 212 -9.98 14.68 1.92
C ASP A 212 -8.88 14.92 0.87
N ILE A 213 -7.82 14.13 0.92
CA ILE A 213 -6.71 14.18 -0.05
C ILE A 213 -6.99 13.31 -1.30
N PRO A 214 -6.33 13.59 -2.44
CA PRO A 214 -6.36 12.69 -3.59
C PRO A 214 -5.76 11.31 -3.28
N VAL A 215 -6.50 10.25 -3.65
CA VAL A 215 -6.06 8.85 -3.51
C VAL A 215 -6.16 8.13 -4.85
N LEU A 216 -5.06 7.51 -5.28
CA LEU A 216 -5.04 6.60 -6.42
C LEU A 216 -5.17 5.15 -5.92
N PHE A 217 -6.19 4.45 -6.43
CA PHE A 217 -6.31 2.99 -6.29
C PHE A 217 -5.74 2.33 -7.55
N LEU A 218 -4.74 1.46 -7.37
CA LEU A 218 -3.97 0.85 -8.45
C LEU A 218 -4.06 -0.67 -8.34
N ASN A 219 -4.70 -1.34 -9.30
CA ASN A 219 -4.94 -2.78 -9.26
C ASN A 219 -4.52 -3.45 -10.59
N GLY A 220 -4.15 -4.71 -10.51
CA GLY A 220 -3.84 -5.52 -11.70
C GLY A 220 -5.12 -5.98 -12.40
N GLU A 221 -5.07 -6.08 -13.75
CA GLU A 221 -6.17 -6.56 -14.57
C GLU A 221 -6.54 -8.01 -14.23
N TRP A 222 -5.55 -8.83 -13.91
CA TRP A 222 -5.69 -10.26 -13.62
C TRP A 222 -5.77 -10.58 -12.12
N ASP A 223 -5.82 -9.54 -11.26
CA ASP A 223 -5.98 -9.74 -9.82
C ASP A 223 -7.45 -10.06 -9.51
N GLU A 224 -7.75 -11.33 -9.39
CA GLU A 224 -9.09 -11.80 -9.06
C GLU A 224 -9.42 -11.68 -7.55
N TYR A 225 -8.41 -11.45 -6.70
CA TYR A 225 -8.56 -11.35 -5.24
C TYR A 225 -8.91 -9.93 -4.79
N THR A 226 -8.25 -8.93 -5.37
CA THR A 226 -8.53 -7.50 -5.17
C THR A 226 -8.77 -6.84 -6.54
N SER A 227 -9.86 -7.24 -7.20
CA SER A 227 -10.10 -6.88 -8.59
C SER A 227 -10.17 -5.36 -8.79
N ALA A 228 -9.71 -4.89 -9.97
CA ALA A 228 -9.83 -3.49 -10.36
C ALA A 228 -11.30 -3.02 -10.40
N GLN A 229 -12.24 -3.94 -10.64
CA GLN A 229 -13.68 -3.64 -10.61
C GLN A 229 -14.15 -3.40 -9.18
N ASP A 230 -13.78 -4.28 -8.23
CA ASP A 230 -14.15 -4.11 -6.83
C ASP A 230 -13.50 -2.87 -6.22
N ALA A 231 -12.26 -2.56 -6.61
CA ALA A 231 -11.55 -1.37 -6.12
C ALA A 231 -12.28 -0.06 -6.47
N LYS A 232 -12.99 0.01 -7.59
CA LYS A 232 -13.80 1.20 -7.97
C LYS A 232 -14.89 1.55 -6.97
N LEU A 233 -15.32 0.59 -6.14
CA LEU A 233 -16.29 0.84 -5.07
C LEU A 233 -15.76 1.79 -3.99
N PHE A 234 -14.42 1.98 -3.89
CA PHE A 234 -13.87 3.04 -3.04
C PHE A 234 -14.35 4.44 -3.44
N GLY A 235 -14.77 4.67 -4.68
CA GLY A 235 -15.36 5.94 -5.12
C GLY A 235 -16.62 6.35 -4.34
N GLN A 236 -17.29 5.41 -3.67
CA GLN A 236 -18.42 5.69 -2.79
C GLN A 236 -18.00 6.13 -1.37
N HIS A 237 -16.72 5.98 -1.03
CA HIS A 237 -16.19 6.21 0.30
C HIS A 237 -15.09 7.28 0.35
N VAL A 238 -14.30 7.42 -0.72
CA VAL A 238 -13.20 8.40 -0.82
C VAL A 238 -13.53 9.40 -1.94
N ALA A 239 -13.88 10.61 -1.56
CA ALA A 239 -14.39 11.62 -2.50
C ALA A 239 -13.39 11.97 -3.62
N ASN A 240 -12.10 12.07 -3.31
CA ASN A 240 -11.04 12.41 -4.25
C ASN A 240 -10.30 11.14 -4.75
N SER A 241 -11.04 10.07 -5.06
CA SER A 241 -10.46 8.82 -5.56
C SER A 241 -10.23 8.83 -7.06
N SER A 242 -9.14 8.20 -7.48
CA SER A 242 -8.81 7.89 -8.87
C SER A 242 -8.48 6.41 -8.98
N PHE A 243 -8.70 5.82 -10.16
CA PHE A 243 -8.52 4.38 -10.38
C PHE A 243 -7.65 4.15 -11.61
N SER A 244 -6.68 3.25 -11.50
CA SER A 244 -5.85 2.82 -12.62
C SER A 244 -5.68 1.30 -12.59
N THR A 245 -5.65 0.69 -13.78
CA THR A 245 -5.50 -0.76 -13.92
C THR A 245 -4.22 -1.05 -14.69
N ILE A 246 -3.36 -1.89 -14.13
CA ILE A 246 -2.15 -2.37 -14.80
C ILE A 246 -2.50 -3.59 -15.64
N GLN A 247 -2.31 -3.47 -16.94
CA GLN A 247 -2.70 -4.50 -17.91
C GLN A 247 -1.87 -5.77 -17.76
N ALA A 248 -2.46 -6.92 -18.03
CA ALA A 248 -1.83 -8.24 -18.03
C ALA A 248 -1.08 -8.58 -16.72
N THR A 249 -1.55 -8.07 -15.58
CA THR A 249 -0.85 -8.12 -14.29
C THR A 249 -1.82 -8.57 -13.19
N GLY A 250 -1.37 -9.45 -12.30
CA GLY A 250 -2.11 -9.88 -11.12
C GLY A 250 -1.85 -8.99 -9.91
N HIS A 251 -1.66 -9.62 -8.74
CA HIS A 251 -1.59 -8.93 -7.46
C HIS A 251 -0.27 -8.16 -7.24
N PHE A 252 0.87 -8.67 -7.74
CA PHE A 252 2.21 -8.12 -7.49
C PHE A 252 2.64 -7.18 -8.63
N LEU A 253 2.07 -5.99 -8.68
CA LEU A 253 2.09 -5.04 -9.79
C LEU A 253 3.48 -4.72 -10.36
N ASP A 254 4.49 -4.58 -9.53
CA ASP A 254 5.85 -4.19 -9.96
C ASP A 254 6.85 -5.37 -10.00
N MET A 255 6.38 -6.61 -9.78
CA MET A 255 7.22 -7.80 -9.66
C MET A 255 6.95 -8.88 -10.72
N GLU A 256 5.80 -8.86 -11.38
CA GLU A 256 5.39 -9.97 -12.24
C GLU A 256 6.13 -9.98 -13.57
N HIS A 257 6.27 -8.82 -14.22
CA HIS A 257 7.03 -8.67 -15.45
C HIS A 257 7.47 -7.21 -15.71
N LYS A 258 8.41 -7.02 -16.63
CA LYS A 258 9.02 -5.71 -16.89
C LYS A 258 8.03 -4.62 -17.31
N ALA A 259 7.01 -4.95 -18.11
CA ALA A 259 5.99 -3.97 -18.52
C ALA A 259 5.16 -3.55 -17.31
N ALA A 260 4.70 -4.49 -16.48
CA ALA A 260 3.96 -4.20 -15.26
C ALA A 260 4.74 -3.27 -14.32
N CYS A 261 6.04 -3.55 -14.12
CA CYS A 261 6.92 -2.69 -13.32
C CYS A 261 7.01 -1.25 -13.87
N ARG A 262 7.18 -1.10 -15.18
CA ARG A 262 7.21 0.22 -15.85
C ARG A 262 5.89 0.95 -15.71
N ASP A 263 4.79 0.28 -16.03
CA ASP A 263 3.45 0.89 -16.08
C ASP A 263 2.98 1.27 -14.67
N SER A 264 3.26 0.43 -13.66
CA SER A 264 3.03 0.74 -12.24
C SER A 264 3.83 1.96 -11.79
N ARG A 265 5.12 2.05 -12.16
CA ARG A 265 5.95 3.21 -11.88
C ARG A 265 5.38 4.48 -12.52
N GLU A 266 5.00 4.41 -13.79
CA GLU A 266 4.44 5.55 -14.53
C GLU A 266 3.14 6.04 -13.89
N ALA A 267 2.25 5.13 -13.50
CA ALA A 267 1.00 5.45 -12.83
C ALA A 267 1.26 6.13 -11.47
N VAL A 268 2.12 5.55 -10.63
CA VAL A 268 2.45 6.09 -9.31
C VAL A 268 3.14 7.45 -9.43
N VAL A 269 4.23 7.54 -10.19
CA VAL A 269 5.01 8.78 -10.33
C VAL A 269 4.20 9.88 -11.02
N GLY A 270 3.41 9.52 -12.04
CA GLY A 270 2.54 10.48 -12.75
C GLY A 270 1.46 11.07 -11.84
N PHE A 271 0.88 10.25 -10.95
CA PHE A 271 -0.10 10.72 -9.99
C PHE A 271 0.52 11.58 -8.88
N LEU A 272 1.68 11.18 -8.33
CA LEU A 272 2.31 11.88 -7.21
C LEU A 272 2.93 13.22 -7.61
N LYS A 273 3.43 13.35 -8.83
CA LYS A 273 3.99 14.63 -9.32
C LYS A 273 2.95 15.76 -9.28
N PRO A 274 3.39 17.01 -9.05
CA PRO A 274 2.52 18.15 -9.24
C PRO A 274 1.98 18.17 -10.68
N GLN A 275 0.67 18.27 -10.85
CA GLN A 275 0.11 18.54 -12.17
C GLN A 275 0.64 19.90 -12.62
N ARG A 276 1.38 19.93 -13.75
CA ARG A 276 1.68 21.21 -14.41
C ARG A 276 0.36 21.87 -14.72
N GLN A 277 0.09 23.01 -14.09
CA GLN A 277 -1.02 23.86 -14.53
C GLN A 277 -0.75 24.23 -15.99
N VAL A 278 -1.49 23.60 -16.88
CA VAL A 278 -1.58 24.09 -18.26
C VAL A 278 -2.37 25.36 -18.15
N ASN A 279 -1.67 26.53 -18.13
CA ASN A 279 -2.29 27.83 -18.28
C ASN A 279 -3.03 27.79 -19.62
N ARG A 280 -4.33 27.53 -19.57
CA ARG A 280 -5.21 27.85 -20.71
C ARG A 280 -5.20 29.35 -20.86
N LEU A 281 -4.31 29.85 -21.72
CA LEU A 281 -4.39 31.19 -22.26
C LEU A 281 -5.81 31.33 -22.83
N ARG A 282 -6.64 32.09 -22.12
CA ARG A 282 -7.93 32.55 -22.66
C ARG A 282 -7.61 33.48 -23.82
N TYR A 283 -7.74 32.99 -25.04
CA TYR A 283 -7.84 33.83 -26.20
C TYR A 283 -9.13 34.67 -26.05
N HIS A 284 -8.98 35.92 -25.64
CA HIS A 284 -10.03 36.89 -25.82
C HIS A 284 -10.19 37.14 -27.33
N GLN A 285 -11.22 36.55 -27.93
CA GLN A 285 -11.70 36.99 -29.23
C GLN A 285 -12.26 38.41 -29.05
N GLY A 286 -11.49 39.41 -29.53
CA GLY A 286 -11.96 40.77 -29.66
C GLY A 286 -13.13 40.78 -30.63
N GLN A 287 -14.29 41.18 -30.16
CA GLN A 287 -15.41 41.58 -31.05
C GLN A 287 -15.04 42.81 -31.79
N ALA A 288 -14.77 42.71 -33.09
CA ALA A 288 -14.76 43.81 -34.02
C ALA A 288 -16.22 44.24 -34.25
N GLN A 289 -16.58 45.35 -33.64
CA GLN A 289 -17.82 46.09 -34.03
C GLN A 289 -17.57 46.77 -35.36
N HIS A 290 -18.19 46.27 -36.43
CA HIS A 290 -18.38 47.05 -37.63
C HIS A 290 -19.65 47.92 -37.48
N ALA A 291 -19.42 49.20 -37.29
CA ALA A 291 -20.42 50.23 -37.51
C ALA A 291 -20.62 50.38 -39.01
N PHE A 292 -21.82 50.24 -39.52
CA PHE A 292 -22.26 50.78 -40.78
C PHE A 292 -23.26 51.87 -40.47
N ALA A 293 -22.83 53.14 -40.87
CA ALA A 293 -23.71 54.24 -41.04
C ALA A 293 -24.26 54.17 -42.48
N ILE A 294 -25.51 54.29 -42.66
CA ILE A 294 -26.35 55.25 -43.49
C ILE A 294 -27.79 54.76 -43.33
#